data_a1a1525e6c00f9ff8d50bb493a96cd80
#
_entry.id   a1a1525e6c00f9ff8d50bb493a96cd80
#
_cell.length_a   1.000
_cell.length_b   1.000
_cell.length_c   1.000
_cell.angle_alpha   90.00
_cell.angle_beta   90.00
_cell.angle_gamma   90.00
#
_symmetry.space_group_name_H-M   'P 1'
#
loop_
_entity.id
_entity.type
_entity.pdbx_description
1 polymer ?
#
loop_
_entity_poly.entity_id
_entity_poly.type
_entity_poly.pdbx_seq_one_letter_code
_entity_poly.pdbx_strand_id
1 'polypeptide(L)'
;MAVKVTIDAGSKSDAELIAAALPGKPEAWSWRGYGVVRLRLSHERETGDLLSALAACVEHHSIGWARIRFGEHERTFKARNMRAS
;
A
#
# COMPACT_ATOMS: atom_id res chain seq x y z
N MET A 1 4.79 16.76 -11.84
CA MET A 1 5.90 16.07 -11.19
C MET A 1 5.48 14.72 -10.68
N ALA A 2 6.32 13.72 -10.91
CA ALA A 2 6.01 12.38 -10.44
C ALA A 2 6.22 12.28 -8.93
N VAL A 3 5.34 11.56 -8.27
CA VAL A 3 5.43 11.31 -6.83
C VAL A 3 5.83 9.85 -6.63
N LYS A 4 6.93 9.62 -5.95
CA LYS A 4 7.36 8.28 -5.60
C LYS A 4 6.62 7.81 -4.36
N VAL A 5 6.07 6.61 -4.42
CA VAL A 5 5.34 6.03 -3.30
C VAL A 5 5.93 4.68 -2.96
N THR A 6 6.16 4.45 -1.68
CA THR A 6 6.63 3.16 -1.17
C THR A 6 5.64 2.67 -0.13
N ILE A 7 5.26 1.40 -0.22
CA ILE A 7 4.33 0.79 0.73
C ILE A 7 5.00 -0.45 1.31
N ASP A 8 5.06 -0.53 2.63
CA ASP A 8 5.56 -1.70 3.33
C ASP A 8 4.38 -2.52 3.83
N ALA A 9 4.47 -3.82 3.72
CA ALA A 9 3.45 -4.74 4.22
C ALA A 9 4.11 -5.87 4.98
N GLY A 10 3.34 -6.65 5.70
CA GLY A 10 3.86 -7.71 6.56
C GLY A 10 4.45 -8.90 5.82
N SER A 11 4.10 -9.09 4.55
CA SER A 11 4.59 -10.22 3.77
C SER A 11 4.58 -9.89 2.28
N LYS A 12 5.30 -10.69 1.51
CA LYS A 12 5.30 -10.55 0.05
C LYS A 12 3.90 -10.79 -0.53
N SER A 13 3.16 -11.74 0.04
CA SER A 13 1.79 -12.02 -0.40
C SER A 13 0.90 -10.78 -0.27
N ASP A 14 0.99 -10.11 0.87
CA ASP A 14 0.22 -8.89 1.09
C ASP A 14 0.64 -7.78 0.12
N ALA A 15 1.94 -7.67 -0.13
CA ALA A 15 2.44 -6.68 -1.08
C ALA A 15 1.90 -6.95 -2.49
N GLU A 16 1.82 -8.21 -2.90
CA GLU A 16 1.28 -8.57 -4.20
C GLU A 16 -0.20 -8.24 -4.32
N LEU A 17 -0.98 -8.46 -3.26
CA LEU A 17 -2.39 -8.09 -3.24
C LEU A 17 -2.54 -6.58 -3.38
N ILE A 18 -1.72 -5.83 -2.67
CA ILE A 18 -1.73 -4.36 -2.73
C ILE A 18 -1.36 -3.89 -4.13
N ALA A 19 -0.30 -4.45 -4.71
CA ALA A 19 0.15 -4.06 -6.03
C ALA A 19 -0.92 -4.31 -7.08
N ALA A 20 -1.67 -5.41 -6.96
CA ALA A 20 -2.73 -5.73 -7.91
C ALA A 20 -3.90 -4.76 -7.83
N ALA A 21 -4.07 -4.07 -6.70
CA ALA A 21 -5.21 -3.18 -6.47
C ALA A 21 -4.91 -1.72 -6.78
N LEU A 22 -3.64 -1.35 -6.95
CA LEU A 22 -3.27 0.06 -7.05
C LEU A 22 -2.91 0.48 -8.47
N PRO A 23 -3.14 1.77 -8.81
CA PRO A 23 -2.72 2.32 -10.10
C PRO A 23 -1.21 2.62 -10.08
N GLY A 24 -0.67 3.07 -11.20
CA GLY A 24 0.71 3.56 -11.26
C GLY A 24 1.74 2.49 -11.53
N LYS A 25 1.33 1.35 -12.09
CA LYS A 25 2.23 0.25 -12.41
C LYS A 25 3.09 -0.18 -11.22
N PRO A 26 2.46 -0.58 -10.11
CA PRO A 26 3.21 -0.93 -8.92
C PRO A 26 4.04 -2.19 -9.11
N GLU A 27 5.19 -2.22 -8.44
CA GLU A 27 6.05 -3.38 -8.39
C GLU A 27 6.13 -3.88 -6.96
N ALA A 28 6.05 -5.18 -6.77
CA ALA A 28 6.10 -5.78 -5.44
C ALA A 28 7.27 -6.74 -5.33
N TRP A 29 7.95 -6.71 -4.19
CA TRP A 29 9.02 -7.67 -3.90
C TRP A 29 9.11 -7.89 -2.40
N SER A 30 10.00 -8.78 -1.98
CA SER A 30 10.23 -9.01 -0.57
C SER A 30 11.57 -8.40 -0.14
N TRP A 31 11.60 -7.92 1.09
CA TRP A 31 12.80 -7.37 1.70
C TRP A 31 12.84 -7.82 3.15
N ARG A 32 13.81 -8.67 3.48
CA ARG A 32 13.99 -9.17 4.85
C ARG A 32 12.70 -9.71 5.48
N GLY A 33 11.93 -10.45 4.68
CA GLY A 33 10.67 -11.03 5.16
C GLY A 33 9.46 -10.14 5.05
N TYR A 34 9.65 -8.87 4.73
CA TYR A 34 8.54 -7.93 4.51
C TYR A 34 8.19 -7.87 3.04
N GLY A 35 6.97 -7.42 2.77
CA GLY A 35 6.58 -7.10 1.41
C GLY A 35 6.77 -5.60 1.18
N VAL A 36 7.22 -5.25 -0.01
CA VAL A 36 7.42 -3.85 -0.39
C VAL A 36 6.79 -3.61 -1.75
N VAL A 37 6.03 -2.52 -1.86
CA VAL A 37 5.44 -2.08 -3.12
C VAL A 37 5.98 -0.70 -3.44
N ARG A 38 6.39 -0.51 -4.68
CA ARG A 38 6.85 0.79 -5.14
C ARG A 38 6.08 1.17 -6.39
N LEU A 39 5.64 2.41 -6.45
CA LEU A 39 4.93 2.93 -7.60
C LEU A 39 5.19 4.43 -7.76
N ARG A 40 4.75 4.99 -8.88
CA ARG A 40 4.86 6.42 -9.13
C ARG A 40 3.51 6.96 -9.56
N LEU A 41 3.18 8.14 -9.06
CA LEU A 41 2.00 8.87 -9.48
C LEU A 41 2.43 10.04 -10.35
N SER A 42 1.62 10.38 -11.35
CA SER A 42 1.92 11.49 -12.24
C SER A 42 1.71 12.84 -11.58
N HIS A 43 0.75 12.91 -10.66
CA HIS A 43 0.41 14.16 -9.97
C HIS A 43 0.10 13.89 -8.51
N GLU A 44 0.38 14.90 -7.66
CA GLU A 44 0.09 14.81 -6.24
C GLU A 44 -1.40 14.59 -5.95
N ARG A 45 -2.27 15.14 -6.77
CA ARG A 45 -3.72 15.00 -6.55
C ARG A 45 -4.21 13.56 -6.68
N GLU A 46 -3.40 12.68 -7.26
CA GLU A 46 -3.73 11.27 -7.35
C GLU A 46 -3.54 10.54 -6.01
N THR A 47 -2.91 11.21 -5.06
CA THR A 47 -2.61 10.61 -3.75
C THR A 47 -3.88 10.23 -3.01
N GLY A 48 -4.92 11.06 -3.09
CA GLY A 48 -6.19 10.76 -2.44
C GLY A 48 -6.82 9.47 -2.94
N ASP A 49 -6.83 9.28 -4.26
CA ASP A 49 -7.36 8.06 -4.87
C ASP A 49 -6.50 6.86 -4.49
N LEU A 50 -5.19 7.05 -4.43
CA LEU A 50 -4.27 5.99 -4.04
C LEU A 50 -4.53 5.55 -2.60
N LEU A 51 -4.69 6.51 -1.68
CA LEU A 51 -4.96 6.21 -0.28
C LEU A 51 -6.29 5.48 -0.13
N SER A 52 -7.31 5.89 -0.86
CA SER A 52 -8.61 5.22 -0.84
C SER A 52 -8.52 3.80 -1.35
N ALA A 53 -7.79 3.59 -2.45
CA ALA A 53 -7.61 2.26 -3.01
C ALA A 53 -6.83 1.35 -2.05
N LEU A 54 -5.82 1.90 -1.39
CA LEU A 54 -5.04 1.14 -0.41
C LEU A 54 -5.91 0.75 0.79
N ALA A 55 -6.68 1.69 1.31
CA ALA A 55 -7.58 1.43 2.43
C ALA A 55 -8.59 0.33 2.09
N ALA A 56 -9.19 0.42 0.90
CA ALA A 56 -10.14 -0.59 0.45
C ALA A 56 -9.48 -1.96 0.30
N CYS A 57 -8.27 -2.01 -0.22
CA CYS A 57 -7.53 -3.25 -0.38
C CYS A 57 -7.22 -3.90 0.98
N VAL A 58 -6.77 -3.09 1.94
CA VAL A 58 -6.46 -3.55 3.28
C VAL A 58 -7.69 -4.15 3.94
N GLU A 59 -8.84 -3.48 3.83
CA GLU A 59 -10.09 -3.98 4.40
C GLU A 59 -10.57 -5.25 3.68
N HIS A 60 -10.55 -5.22 2.35
CA HIS A 60 -11.07 -6.33 1.56
C HIS A 60 -10.31 -7.64 1.78
N HIS A 61 -9.00 -7.55 1.90
CA HIS A 61 -8.14 -8.73 2.07
C HIS A 61 -7.73 -8.98 3.51
N SER A 62 -8.25 -8.21 4.44
CA SER A 62 -7.91 -8.31 5.88
C SER A 62 -6.39 -8.27 6.10
N ILE A 63 -5.73 -7.36 5.40
CA ILE A 63 -4.29 -7.20 5.52
C ILE A 63 -3.96 -6.66 6.91
N GLY A 64 -3.00 -7.29 7.57
CA GLY A 64 -2.65 -6.93 8.95
C GLY A 64 -2.20 -5.50 9.11
N TRP A 65 -1.34 -5.04 8.21
CA TRP A 65 -0.89 -3.66 8.21
C TRP A 65 -0.26 -3.32 6.86
N ALA A 66 -0.32 -2.05 6.52
CA ALA A 66 0.35 -1.51 5.35
C ALA A 66 0.75 -0.08 5.65
N ARG A 67 2.01 0.24 5.45
CA ARG A 67 2.53 1.58 5.70
C ARG A 67 2.91 2.23 4.37
N ILE A 68 2.27 3.33 4.06
CA ILE A 68 2.55 4.08 2.85
C ILE A 68 3.39 5.31 3.17
N ARG A 69 4.40 5.54 2.35
CA ARG A 69 5.28 6.71 2.46
C ARG A 69 5.37 7.41 1.11
N PHE A 70 5.15 8.71 1.13
CA PHE A 70 5.30 9.54 -0.07
C PHE A 70 5.74 10.94 0.38
N GLY A 71 6.87 11.39 -0.17
CA GLY A 71 7.46 12.65 0.27
C GLY A 71 7.81 12.58 1.75
N GLU A 72 7.31 13.52 2.52
CA GLU A 72 7.50 13.54 3.97
C GLU A 72 6.31 12.96 4.72
N HIS A 73 5.33 12.43 3.99
CA HIS A 73 4.11 11.89 4.59
C HIS A 73 4.22 10.38 4.79
N GLU A 74 3.62 9.92 5.87
CA GLU A 74 3.59 8.51 6.19
C GLU A 74 2.26 8.18 6.86
N ARG A 75 1.62 7.10 6.44
CA ARG A 75 0.39 6.63 7.05
C ARG A 75 0.39 5.12 7.14
N THR A 76 -0.21 4.60 8.21
CA THR A 76 -0.34 3.17 8.40
C THR A 76 -1.83 2.81 8.37
N PHE A 77 -2.16 1.77 7.60
CA PHE A 77 -3.51 1.24 7.48
C PHE A 77 -3.56 -0.14 8.09
N LYS A 78 -4.65 -0.44 8.75
CA LYS A 78 -4.91 -1.77 9.33
C LYS A 78 -6.35 -2.14 9.05
N ALA A 79 -6.58 -3.42 8.77
CA ALA A 79 -7.94 -3.89 8.56
C ALA A 79 -8.73 -3.79 9.86
N ARG A 80 -9.91 -3.20 9.78
CA ARG A 80 -10.75 -3.01 10.97
C ARG A 80 -11.36 -4.30 11.46
N ASN A 81 -11.65 -5.20 10.57
CA ASN A 81 -12.30 -6.46 10.91
C ASN A 81 -11.33 -7.56 11.29
N MET A 82 -10.09 -7.20 11.51
CA MET A 82 -9.06 -8.14 11.93
C MET A 82 -9.23 -8.65 13.34
N ARG A 83 -9.89 -7.92 14.15
CA ARG A 83 -10.03 -8.31 15.53
C ARG A 83 -10.67 -9.68 15.62
N ALA A 84 -10.12 -10.50 16.46
CA ALA A 84 -10.71 -11.77 16.75
C ALA A 84 -12.04 -11.51 17.43
N SER A 85 -13.02 -12.12 16.95
CA SER A 85 -14.32 -11.98 17.57
C SER A 85 -14.50 -12.97 18.65
#